data_31e4205aabaf174556864efa69fa364d
#
_entry.id   31e4205aabaf174556864efa69fa364d
#
_cell.length_a   1.000
_cell.length_b   1.000
_cell.length_c   1.000
_cell.angle_alpha   90.00
_cell.angle_beta   90.00
_cell.angle_gamma   90.00
#
_symmetry.space_group_name_H-M   'P 1'
#
loop_
_entity.id
_entity.type
_entity.pdbx_description
1 polymer ?
#
loop_
_entity_poly.entity_id
_entity_poly.type
_entity_poly.pdbx_seq_one_letter_code
_entity_poly.pdbx_strand_id
1 'polypeptide(L)'
;MILEMTRPTQGGLRQERKLEAVSNNLANASTIGYKKDIVSFDKAFRARVDQDFSQGDVVKTDNPLDVALGPQGLFKVETPDGIKYTRNGNFSLSSEGILVDKSGNPVMGQGGAIFIDTMEPNTSINIDESGQIFLNNEILDTLDVVSFENMKALEKTGDNLLVYTGNTADEVPLENVRVEAGSLEQANVQAVEEMAKMIDYQRMFETYTKSMKTFDEIDSKAINDVGLFT
;
A
#
# COMPACT_ATOMS: atom_id res chain seq x y z
N MET A 1 25.52 -32.34 7.27
CA MET A 1 25.99 -31.45 6.22
C MET A 1 24.87 -30.69 5.53
N ILE A 2 23.96 -31.29 4.75
CA ILE A 2 22.86 -30.55 4.04
C ILE A 2 21.92 -29.80 4.99
N LEU A 3 21.64 -30.34 6.18
CA LEU A 3 20.72 -29.72 7.14
C LEU A 3 21.32 -28.46 7.83
N GLU A 4 22.63 -28.34 7.94
CA GLU A 4 23.30 -27.20 8.57
C GLU A 4 23.38 -25.98 7.66
N MET A 5 23.49 -26.19 6.35
CA MET A 5 23.44 -25.12 5.34
C MET A 5 22.04 -24.55 5.12
N THR A 6 20.97 -25.32 5.37
CA THR A 6 19.60 -24.84 5.17
C THR A 6 19.19 -23.72 6.11
N ARG A 7 19.69 -23.72 7.35
CA ARG A 7 19.35 -22.68 8.35
C ARG A 7 19.89 -21.29 8.00
N PRO A 8 21.18 -21.11 7.67
CA PRO A 8 21.70 -19.81 7.24
C PRO A 8 21.05 -19.32 5.96
N THR A 9 20.80 -20.22 5.00
CA THR A 9 20.13 -19.88 3.73
C THR A 9 18.71 -19.37 3.97
N GLN A 10 17.92 -20.05 4.79
CA GLN A 10 16.58 -19.60 5.16
C GLN A 10 16.63 -18.28 5.96
N GLY A 11 17.61 -18.11 6.83
CA GLY A 11 17.85 -16.86 7.54
C GLY A 11 18.14 -15.70 6.57
N GLY A 12 19.02 -15.93 5.60
CA GLY A 12 19.35 -14.96 4.55
C GLY A 12 18.13 -14.55 3.71
N LEU A 13 17.37 -15.52 3.20
CA LEU A 13 16.16 -15.27 2.43
C LEU A 13 15.10 -14.46 3.21
N ARG A 14 15.01 -14.68 4.53
CA ARG A 14 14.12 -13.88 5.37
C ARG A 14 14.56 -12.42 5.45
N GLN A 15 15.87 -12.18 5.60
CA GLN A 15 16.37 -10.81 5.65
C GLN A 15 16.21 -10.12 4.30
N GLU A 16 16.39 -10.84 3.20
CA GLU A 16 16.15 -10.34 1.85
C GLU A 16 14.70 -9.87 1.68
N ARG A 17 13.71 -10.70 2.07
CA ARG A 17 12.28 -10.30 2.00
C ARG A 17 11.95 -9.09 2.88
N LYS A 18 12.56 -9.00 4.05
CA LYS A 18 12.41 -7.82 4.91
C LYS A 18 13.06 -6.58 4.30
N LEU A 19 14.22 -6.73 3.67
CA LEU A 19 14.89 -5.64 2.94
C LEU A 19 14.05 -5.13 1.79
N GLU A 20 13.45 -6.04 0.99
CA GLU A 20 12.53 -5.67 -0.10
C GLU A 20 11.37 -4.82 0.42
N ALA A 21 10.69 -5.26 1.49
CA ALA A 21 9.56 -4.53 2.06
C ALA A 21 9.96 -3.16 2.61
N VAL A 22 11.05 -3.09 3.36
CA VAL A 22 11.56 -1.82 3.93
C VAL A 22 12.02 -0.88 2.81
N SER A 23 12.66 -1.39 1.76
CA SER A 23 13.05 -0.59 0.59
C SER A 23 11.83 -0.03 -0.13
N ASN A 24 10.78 -0.84 -0.29
CA ASN A 24 9.51 -0.40 -0.88
C ASN A 24 8.82 0.65 0.00
N ASN A 25 8.76 0.43 1.32
CA ASN A 25 8.21 1.40 2.27
C ASN A 25 8.96 2.74 2.19
N LEU A 26 10.28 2.70 2.17
CA LEU A 26 11.11 3.90 2.12
C LEU A 26 10.93 4.66 0.80
N ALA A 27 10.89 3.96 -0.32
CA ALA A 27 10.63 4.56 -1.63
C ALA A 27 9.27 5.26 -1.71
N ASN A 28 8.29 4.78 -0.93
CA ASN A 28 6.92 5.30 -0.89
C ASN A 28 6.60 6.12 0.37
N ALA A 29 7.61 6.50 1.17
CA ALA A 29 7.39 7.27 2.41
C ALA A 29 6.73 8.65 2.18
N SER A 30 6.86 9.21 0.97
CA SER A 30 6.22 10.47 0.57
C SER A 30 5.02 10.26 -0.37
N THR A 31 4.59 9.02 -0.59
CA THR A 31 3.45 8.71 -1.46
C THR A 31 2.14 8.85 -0.68
N ILE A 32 1.23 9.69 -1.18
CA ILE A 32 -0.07 9.98 -0.55
C ILE A 32 -0.91 8.70 -0.46
N GLY A 33 -1.48 8.45 0.72
CA GLY A 33 -2.33 7.28 0.96
C GLY A 33 -1.62 5.93 0.92
N TYR A 34 -0.28 5.90 0.87
CA TYR A 34 0.48 4.65 0.88
C TYR A 34 0.37 3.97 2.24
N LYS A 35 0.12 2.66 2.22
CA LYS A 35 0.10 1.80 3.40
C LYS A 35 1.34 0.91 3.42
N LYS A 36 2.08 0.96 4.53
CA LYS A 36 3.36 0.25 4.65
C LYS A 36 3.17 -1.27 4.59
N ASP A 37 4.14 -1.93 4.01
CA ASP A 37 4.23 -3.38 3.96
C ASP A 37 4.87 -3.93 5.23
N ILE A 38 4.27 -4.98 5.79
CA ILE A 38 4.78 -5.73 6.93
C ILE A 38 5.03 -7.17 6.48
N VAL A 39 6.27 -7.64 6.67
CA VAL A 39 6.63 -9.02 6.35
C VAL A 39 6.47 -9.90 7.57
N SER A 40 5.61 -10.89 7.46
CA SER A 40 5.43 -11.97 8.41
C SER A 40 5.89 -13.30 7.82
N PHE A 41 6.15 -14.30 8.68
CA PHE A 41 6.56 -15.64 8.24
C PHE A 41 5.68 -16.68 8.91
N ASP A 42 5.17 -17.61 8.11
CA ASP A 42 4.41 -18.74 8.62
C ASP A 42 5.31 -19.81 9.28
N LYS A 43 4.70 -20.85 9.85
CA LYS A 43 5.43 -21.97 10.47
C LYS A 43 6.30 -22.76 9.47
N ALA A 44 6.00 -22.66 8.19
CA ALA A 44 6.76 -23.28 7.10
C ALA A 44 7.80 -22.32 6.49
N PHE A 45 8.07 -21.18 7.16
CA PHE A 45 9.02 -20.15 6.75
C PHE A 45 8.69 -19.43 5.42
N ARG A 46 7.45 -19.52 4.94
CA ARG A 46 7.00 -18.78 3.78
C ARG A 46 6.73 -17.33 4.19
N ALA A 47 7.28 -16.39 3.42
CA ALA A 47 7.04 -14.98 3.62
C ALA A 47 5.60 -14.64 3.19
N ARG A 48 4.94 -13.84 4.02
CA ARG A 48 3.69 -13.18 3.69
C ARG A 48 3.90 -11.68 3.87
N VAL A 49 3.45 -10.91 2.90
CA VAL A 49 3.43 -9.45 2.98
C VAL A 49 2.01 -9.03 3.25
N ASP A 50 1.79 -8.41 4.40
CA ASP A 50 0.51 -7.82 4.79
C ASP A 50 0.66 -6.30 4.76
N GLN A 51 -0.42 -5.55 4.51
CA GLN A 51 -0.44 -4.09 4.61
C GLN A 51 -0.89 -3.65 6.01
N ASP A 52 -0.26 -2.60 6.52
CA ASP A 52 -0.71 -1.90 7.72
C ASP A 52 -1.68 -0.78 7.33
N PHE A 53 -2.96 -0.98 7.59
CA PHE A 53 -4.00 0.00 7.29
C PHE A 53 -4.17 1.08 8.38
N SER A 54 -3.25 1.17 9.35
CA SER A 54 -3.26 2.31 10.28
C SER A 54 -3.24 3.64 9.53
N GLN A 55 -3.93 4.63 10.07
CA GLN A 55 -4.01 5.95 9.46
C GLN A 55 -2.65 6.65 9.52
N GLY A 56 -2.24 7.25 8.39
CA GLY A 56 -1.11 8.17 8.32
C GLY A 56 -1.48 9.58 8.80
N ASP A 57 -0.51 10.46 8.85
CA ASP A 57 -0.75 11.86 9.19
C ASP A 57 -1.60 12.55 8.11
N VAL A 58 -2.61 13.30 8.54
CA VAL A 58 -3.46 14.09 7.63
C VAL A 58 -2.90 15.51 7.54
N VAL A 59 -2.62 15.93 6.33
CA VAL A 59 -2.05 17.26 6.03
C VAL A 59 -3.01 18.07 5.17
N LYS A 60 -3.28 19.29 5.60
CA LYS A 60 -4.15 20.21 4.89
C LYS A 60 -3.47 20.76 3.64
N THR A 61 -4.18 20.72 2.50
CA THR A 61 -3.69 21.20 1.19
C THR A 61 -4.47 22.41 0.67
N ASP A 62 -5.65 22.67 1.23
CA ASP A 62 -6.59 23.70 0.79
C ASP A 62 -7.11 23.53 -0.67
N ASN A 63 -6.83 22.40 -1.33
CA ASN A 63 -7.39 22.05 -2.62
C ASN A 63 -8.72 21.30 -2.40
N PRO A 64 -9.86 21.79 -2.91
CA PRO A 64 -11.18 21.18 -2.66
C PRO A 64 -11.35 19.76 -3.19
N LEU A 65 -10.50 19.33 -4.15
CA LEU A 65 -10.51 17.98 -4.71
C LEU A 65 -9.58 17.01 -3.97
N ASP A 66 -8.79 17.52 -3.01
CA ASP A 66 -7.98 16.66 -2.14
C ASP A 66 -8.84 16.20 -0.96
N VAL A 67 -8.89 14.90 -0.75
CA VAL A 67 -9.81 14.27 0.19
C VAL A 67 -9.09 13.26 1.06
N ALA A 68 -9.11 13.44 2.37
CA ALA A 68 -8.66 12.42 3.31
C ALA A 68 -9.85 11.69 3.93
N LEU A 69 -9.69 10.38 4.13
CA LEU A 69 -10.69 9.56 4.83
C LEU A 69 -10.32 9.39 6.30
N GLY A 70 -11.31 9.21 7.15
CA GLY A 70 -11.14 8.76 8.52
C GLY A 70 -10.40 7.41 8.61
N PRO A 71 -10.19 6.82 9.80
CA PRO A 71 -9.33 5.64 9.97
C PRO A 71 -9.72 4.42 9.13
N GLN A 72 -10.99 4.30 8.80
CA GLN A 72 -11.54 3.22 7.97
C GLN A 72 -12.07 3.78 6.65
N GLY A 73 -11.97 2.99 5.58
CA GLY A 73 -12.50 3.32 4.28
C GLY A 73 -11.46 3.33 3.18
N LEU A 74 -11.92 3.03 1.98
CA LEU A 74 -11.16 3.08 0.74
C LEU A 74 -12.07 3.69 -0.33
N PHE A 75 -11.50 4.52 -1.18
CA PHE A 75 -12.18 5.00 -2.38
C PHE A 75 -12.24 3.90 -3.43
N LYS A 76 -13.31 3.86 -4.18
CA LYS A 76 -13.46 3.04 -5.37
C LYS A 76 -13.02 3.80 -6.60
N VAL A 77 -12.26 3.14 -7.45
CA VAL A 77 -11.87 3.65 -8.77
C VAL A 77 -12.14 2.60 -9.84
N GLU A 78 -12.60 3.04 -10.97
CA GLU A 78 -12.84 2.18 -12.12
C GLU A 78 -11.58 2.12 -12.98
N THR A 79 -11.05 0.91 -13.19
CA THR A 79 -9.88 0.70 -14.05
C THR A 79 -10.27 -0.20 -15.22
N PRO A 80 -9.47 -0.25 -16.30
CA PRO A 80 -9.72 -1.16 -17.42
C PRO A 80 -9.80 -2.63 -17.02
N ASP A 81 -9.17 -3.01 -15.89
CA ASP A 81 -9.19 -4.37 -15.35
C ASP A 81 -10.35 -4.62 -14.37
N GLY A 82 -11.18 -3.62 -14.10
CA GLY A 82 -12.28 -3.67 -13.15
C GLY A 82 -12.15 -2.69 -12.00
N ILE A 83 -12.99 -2.85 -10.98
CA ILE A 83 -13.00 -1.99 -9.80
C ILE A 83 -11.78 -2.28 -8.93
N LYS A 84 -11.06 -1.21 -8.57
CA LYS A 84 -9.95 -1.23 -7.62
C LYS A 84 -10.20 -0.22 -6.49
N TYR A 85 -9.42 -0.32 -5.44
CA TYR A 85 -9.58 0.48 -4.24
C TYR A 85 -8.31 1.27 -3.97
N THR A 86 -8.47 2.47 -3.44
CA THR A 86 -7.32 3.31 -3.08
C THR A 86 -7.57 4.09 -1.81
N ARG A 87 -6.48 4.41 -1.11
CA ARG A 87 -6.49 5.35 0.01
C ARG A 87 -6.03 6.75 -0.41
N ASN A 88 -5.53 6.87 -1.64
CA ASN A 88 -5.09 8.14 -2.19
C ASN A 88 -6.29 8.98 -2.61
N GLY A 89 -6.51 10.09 -1.92
CA GLY A 89 -7.58 11.04 -2.22
C GLY A 89 -7.12 12.28 -2.99
N ASN A 90 -5.96 12.24 -3.63
CA ASN A 90 -5.53 13.34 -4.49
C ASN A 90 -6.16 13.18 -5.87
N PHE A 91 -7.33 13.79 -6.03
CA PHE A 91 -8.13 13.71 -7.24
C PHE A 91 -7.94 14.95 -8.13
N SER A 92 -8.28 14.80 -9.39
CA SER A 92 -8.27 15.86 -10.39
C SER A 92 -9.45 15.70 -11.34
N LEU A 93 -9.76 16.74 -12.11
CA LEU A 93 -10.77 16.67 -13.15
C LEU A 93 -10.11 16.38 -14.50
N SER A 94 -10.65 15.41 -15.22
CA SER A 94 -10.27 15.16 -16.61
C SER A 94 -10.80 16.28 -17.54
N SER A 95 -10.33 16.29 -18.80
CA SER A 95 -10.84 17.20 -19.84
C SER A 95 -12.33 17.02 -20.12
N GLU A 96 -12.90 15.90 -19.74
CA GLU A 96 -14.32 15.55 -19.91
C GLU A 96 -15.15 15.88 -18.66
N GLY A 97 -14.55 16.44 -17.61
CA GLY A 97 -15.23 16.76 -16.36
C GLY A 97 -15.42 15.56 -15.42
N ILE A 98 -14.74 14.43 -15.67
CA ILE A 98 -14.80 13.26 -14.80
C ILE A 98 -13.78 13.42 -13.67
N LEU A 99 -14.17 13.12 -12.44
CA LEU A 99 -13.25 13.07 -11.31
C LEU A 99 -12.37 11.82 -11.44
N VAL A 100 -11.04 12.01 -11.49
CA VAL A 100 -10.09 10.94 -11.73
C VAL A 100 -8.95 10.95 -10.69
N ASP A 101 -8.34 9.79 -10.50
CA ASP A 101 -7.11 9.65 -9.75
C ASP A 101 -5.88 10.14 -10.56
N LYS A 102 -4.67 10.05 -9.98
CA LYS A 102 -3.43 10.43 -10.66
C LYS A 102 -3.11 9.62 -11.93
N SER A 103 -3.65 8.42 -12.04
CA SER A 103 -3.44 7.52 -13.17
C SER A 103 -4.52 7.70 -14.25
N GLY A 104 -5.49 8.60 -14.02
CA GLY A 104 -6.60 8.87 -14.94
C GLY A 104 -7.79 7.91 -14.78
N ASN A 105 -7.84 7.12 -13.70
CA ASN A 105 -8.96 6.23 -13.46
C ASN A 105 -10.14 7.00 -12.84
N PRO A 106 -11.38 6.84 -13.33
CA PRO A 106 -12.56 7.46 -12.76
C PRO A 106 -12.79 7.07 -11.29
N VAL A 107 -13.06 8.07 -10.46
CA VAL A 107 -13.48 7.87 -9.08
C VAL A 107 -14.97 7.58 -9.05
N MET A 108 -15.35 6.56 -8.28
CA MET A 108 -16.74 6.13 -8.19
C MET A 108 -17.48 6.84 -7.07
N GLY A 109 -18.66 7.35 -7.40
CA GLY A 109 -19.68 7.74 -6.47
C GLY A 109 -20.77 6.69 -6.37
N GLN A 110 -21.79 6.95 -5.56
CA GLN A 110 -22.96 6.05 -5.44
C GLN A 110 -23.75 5.96 -6.76
N GLY A 111 -23.71 7.00 -7.60
CA GLY A 111 -24.32 7.02 -8.94
C GLY A 111 -23.46 6.44 -10.05
N GLY A 112 -22.22 6.06 -9.80
CA GLY A 112 -21.24 5.61 -10.80
C GLY A 112 -20.04 6.56 -10.88
N ALA A 113 -19.40 6.69 -12.05
CA ALA A 113 -18.30 7.63 -12.24
C ALA A 113 -18.78 9.09 -12.02
N ILE A 114 -18.07 9.84 -11.20
CA ILE A 114 -18.49 11.19 -10.82
C ILE A 114 -18.15 12.15 -11.95
N PHE A 115 -19.18 12.77 -12.50
CA PHE A 115 -19.08 13.77 -13.58
C PHE A 115 -19.41 15.17 -13.04
N ILE A 116 -18.48 16.10 -13.18
CA ILE A 116 -18.60 17.50 -12.72
C ILE A 116 -18.59 18.41 -13.94
N ASP A 117 -19.74 19.04 -14.22
CA ASP A 117 -19.81 20.01 -15.32
C ASP A 117 -19.12 21.33 -14.93
N THR A 118 -18.00 21.61 -15.57
CA THR A 118 -17.20 22.81 -15.35
C THR A 118 -17.43 23.89 -16.42
N MET A 119 -18.42 23.73 -17.29
CA MET A 119 -18.66 24.69 -18.38
C MET A 119 -19.19 26.04 -17.88
N GLU A 120 -19.71 26.12 -16.66
CA GLU A 120 -20.15 27.39 -16.09
C GLU A 120 -18.99 28.17 -15.46
N PRO A 121 -18.83 29.46 -15.77
CA PRO A 121 -17.85 30.31 -15.10
C PRO A 121 -18.25 30.49 -13.63
N ASN A 122 -17.32 30.27 -12.70
CA ASN A 122 -17.46 30.30 -11.25
C ASN A 122 -18.10 29.04 -10.61
N THR A 123 -17.87 27.88 -11.17
CA THR A 123 -18.25 26.61 -10.54
C THR A 123 -17.50 26.43 -9.24
N SER A 124 -18.19 26.39 -8.10
CA SER A 124 -17.60 26.03 -6.80
C SER A 124 -17.88 24.56 -6.49
N ILE A 125 -16.80 23.81 -6.32
CA ILE A 125 -16.86 22.41 -5.88
C ILE A 125 -16.56 22.38 -4.39
N ASN A 126 -17.41 21.74 -3.62
CA ASN A 126 -17.19 21.50 -2.20
C ASN A 126 -17.55 20.05 -1.87
N ILE A 127 -16.76 19.44 -0.99
CA ILE A 127 -17.02 18.09 -0.47
C ILE A 127 -17.24 18.24 1.03
N ASP A 128 -18.30 17.67 1.56
CA ASP A 128 -18.60 17.74 2.99
C ASP A 128 -18.00 16.56 3.77
N GLU A 129 -18.17 16.61 5.11
CA GLU A 129 -17.65 15.56 6.01
C GLU A 129 -18.32 14.19 5.81
N SER A 130 -19.47 14.12 5.11
CA SER A 130 -20.19 12.90 4.78
C SER A 130 -19.80 12.31 3.40
N GLY A 131 -18.91 13.01 2.66
CA GLY A 131 -18.48 12.61 1.33
C GLY A 131 -19.43 13.02 0.22
N GLN A 132 -20.41 13.90 0.50
CA GLN A 132 -21.29 14.47 -0.52
C GLN A 132 -20.52 15.55 -1.29
N ILE A 133 -20.63 15.50 -2.60
CA ILE A 133 -20.03 16.46 -3.51
C ILE A 133 -21.09 17.50 -3.89
N PHE A 134 -20.81 18.74 -3.61
CA PHE A 134 -21.66 19.87 -3.94
C PHE A 134 -21.09 20.65 -5.13
N LEU A 135 -21.94 20.94 -6.07
CA LEU A 135 -21.68 21.84 -7.18
C LEU A 135 -22.60 23.04 -7.05
N ASN A 136 -22.06 24.24 -6.87
CA ASN A 136 -22.85 25.46 -6.68
C ASN A 136 -23.94 25.34 -5.59
N ASN A 137 -23.67 24.64 -4.49
CA ASN A 137 -24.58 24.33 -3.37
C ASN A 137 -25.66 23.28 -3.66
N GLU A 138 -25.66 22.65 -4.81
CA GLU A 138 -26.53 21.51 -5.12
C GLU A 138 -25.76 20.20 -4.97
N ILE A 139 -26.39 19.17 -4.39
CA ILE A 139 -25.77 17.85 -4.25
C ILE A 139 -25.67 17.22 -5.64
N LEU A 140 -24.46 16.90 -6.06
CA LEU A 140 -24.19 16.25 -7.32
C LEU A 140 -24.18 14.72 -7.16
N ASP A 141 -23.35 14.21 -6.25
CA ASP A 141 -23.19 12.79 -5.96
C ASP A 141 -22.55 12.61 -4.57
N THR A 142 -22.38 11.39 -4.13
CA THR A 142 -21.69 11.04 -2.88
C THR A 142 -20.56 10.08 -3.21
N LEU A 143 -19.36 10.29 -2.65
CA LEU A 143 -18.22 9.39 -2.81
C LEU A 143 -18.57 7.97 -2.32
N ASP A 144 -18.30 6.97 -3.15
CA ASP A 144 -18.47 5.57 -2.76
C ASP A 144 -17.25 5.11 -1.96
N VAL A 145 -17.41 5.14 -0.63
CA VAL A 145 -16.37 4.75 0.31
C VAL A 145 -16.76 3.43 0.97
N VAL A 146 -15.86 2.48 0.87
CA VAL A 146 -16.12 1.11 1.35
C VAL A 146 -15.05 0.65 2.33
N SER A 147 -15.41 -0.32 3.14
CA SER A 147 -14.50 -1.07 4.00
C SER A 147 -14.66 -2.56 3.75
N PHE A 148 -13.74 -3.35 4.25
CA PHE A 148 -13.77 -4.80 4.16
C PHE A 148 -13.64 -5.43 5.54
N GLU A 149 -14.43 -6.46 5.82
CA GLU A 149 -14.27 -7.23 7.06
C GLU A 149 -12.88 -7.87 7.15
N ASN A 150 -12.36 -8.32 6.00
CA ASN A 150 -11.04 -8.92 5.89
C ASN A 150 -10.07 -8.06 5.08
N MET A 151 -9.50 -7.02 5.70
CA MET A 151 -8.50 -6.16 5.07
C MET A 151 -7.23 -6.91 4.59
N LYS A 152 -6.97 -8.13 5.10
CA LYS A 152 -5.81 -8.95 4.68
C LYS A 152 -5.98 -9.59 3.30
N ALA A 153 -7.17 -9.55 2.73
CA ALA A 153 -7.45 -10.01 1.37
C ALA A 153 -7.26 -8.90 0.32
N LEU A 154 -6.87 -7.70 0.75
CA LEU A 154 -6.47 -6.62 -0.15
C LEU A 154 -5.01 -6.83 -0.58
N GLU A 155 -4.76 -6.82 -1.87
CA GLU A 155 -3.43 -6.97 -2.47
C GLU A 155 -3.10 -5.75 -3.32
N LYS A 156 -1.86 -5.27 -3.25
CA LYS A 156 -1.38 -4.15 -4.07
C LYS A 156 -1.18 -4.58 -5.52
N THR A 157 -1.68 -3.77 -6.44
CA THR A 157 -1.55 -4.02 -7.90
C THR A 157 -0.70 -2.98 -8.63
N GLY A 158 -0.01 -2.10 -7.91
CA GLY A 158 0.70 -0.95 -8.47
C GLY A 158 -0.11 0.34 -8.37
N ASP A 159 0.51 1.47 -8.68
CA ASP A 159 -0.10 2.82 -8.69
C ASP A 159 -0.89 3.19 -7.41
N ASN A 160 -0.50 2.61 -6.28
CA ASN A 160 -1.20 2.75 -5.00
C ASN A 160 -2.65 2.24 -5.01
N LEU A 161 -2.95 1.32 -5.94
CA LEU A 161 -4.23 0.64 -6.06
C LEU A 161 -4.21 -0.72 -5.37
N LEU A 162 -5.37 -1.11 -4.83
CA LEU A 162 -5.60 -2.36 -4.14
C LEU A 162 -6.68 -3.15 -4.88
N VAL A 163 -6.52 -4.45 -4.96
CA VAL A 163 -7.55 -5.39 -5.42
C VAL A 163 -7.96 -6.27 -4.26
N TYR A 164 -9.24 -6.47 -4.10
CA TYR A 164 -9.78 -7.40 -3.13
C TYR A 164 -9.84 -8.81 -3.74
N THR A 165 -9.11 -9.76 -3.14
CA THR A 165 -9.03 -11.15 -3.61
C THR A 165 -10.02 -12.08 -2.89
N GLY A 166 -10.79 -11.55 -1.93
CA GLY A 166 -11.83 -12.26 -1.19
C GLY A 166 -13.18 -12.32 -1.92
N ASN A 167 -14.23 -12.58 -1.16
CA ASN A 167 -15.58 -12.54 -1.68
C ASN A 167 -16.07 -11.09 -1.75
N THR A 168 -16.60 -10.65 -2.89
CA THR A 168 -17.16 -9.30 -3.05
C THR A 168 -18.31 -8.99 -2.07
N ALA A 169 -18.94 -10.02 -1.50
CA ALA A 169 -19.93 -9.85 -0.44
C ALA A 169 -19.35 -9.36 0.90
N ASP A 170 -18.03 -9.39 1.08
CA ASP A 170 -17.35 -8.88 2.28
C ASP A 170 -17.11 -7.35 2.22
N GLU A 171 -17.49 -6.72 1.10
CA GLU A 171 -17.51 -5.28 0.93
C GLU A 171 -18.64 -4.68 1.75
N VAL A 172 -18.29 -3.83 2.70
CA VAL A 172 -19.24 -3.15 3.58
C VAL A 172 -19.24 -1.66 3.23
N PRO A 173 -20.34 -1.12 2.65
CA PRO A 173 -20.48 0.32 2.51
C PRO A 173 -20.41 0.99 3.88
N LEU A 174 -19.66 2.06 4.00
CA LEU A 174 -19.58 2.81 5.25
C LEU A 174 -20.74 3.82 5.33
N GLU A 175 -21.70 3.56 6.21
CA GLU A 175 -22.84 4.50 6.45
C GLU A 175 -22.39 5.82 7.11
N ASN A 176 -21.32 5.78 7.90
CA ASN A 176 -20.76 6.94 8.58
C ASN A 176 -19.33 7.21 8.08
N VAL A 177 -19.22 7.64 6.84
CA VAL A 177 -17.94 8.08 6.27
C VAL A 177 -17.53 9.38 6.96
N ARG A 178 -16.27 9.45 7.39
CA ARG A 178 -15.68 10.71 7.84
C ARG A 178 -14.67 11.17 6.79
N VAL A 179 -15.01 12.24 6.13
CA VAL A 179 -14.23 12.82 5.04
C VAL A 179 -13.67 14.17 5.51
N GLU A 180 -12.41 14.43 5.24
CA GLU A 180 -11.78 15.74 5.44
C GLU A 180 -11.38 16.29 4.07
N ALA A 181 -12.21 17.20 3.53
CA ALA A 181 -11.92 17.89 2.28
C ALA A 181 -10.77 18.90 2.45
N GLY A 182 -10.04 19.16 1.39
CA GLY A 182 -8.86 20.02 1.41
C GLY A 182 -7.69 19.46 2.21
N SER A 183 -7.66 18.13 2.38
CA SER A 183 -6.63 17.43 3.15
C SER A 183 -6.23 16.14 2.47
N LEU A 184 -5.00 15.69 2.70
CA LEU A 184 -4.48 14.42 2.17
C LEU A 184 -3.86 13.59 3.28
N GLU A 185 -4.10 12.30 3.23
CA GLU A 185 -3.43 11.34 4.10
C GLU A 185 -2.04 11.01 3.57
N GLN A 186 -1.01 11.26 4.38
CA GLN A 186 0.37 10.87 4.06
C GLN A 186 0.57 9.36 4.24
N ALA A 187 1.69 8.83 3.74
CA ALA A 187 2.09 7.46 4.03
C ALA A 187 2.23 7.23 5.55
N ASN A 188 1.79 6.08 6.04
CA ASN A 188 2.00 5.67 7.43
C ASN A 188 3.42 5.10 7.67
N VAL A 189 4.39 5.60 6.93
CA VAL A 189 5.80 5.17 6.93
C VAL A 189 6.65 6.22 7.62
N GLN A 190 7.36 5.83 8.66
CA GLN A 190 8.38 6.67 9.30
C GLN A 190 9.75 6.41 8.66
N ALA A 191 10.17 7.30 7.75
CA ALA A 191 11.37 7.11 6.92
C ALA A 191 12.63 6.80 7.75
N VAL A 192 12.84 7.49 8.87
CA VAL A 192 14.02 7.29 9.75
C VAL A 192 13.98 5.90 10.38
N GLU A 193 12.82 5.44 10.83
CA GLU A 193 12.66 4.10 11.39
C GLU A 193 12.92 3.01 10.34
N GLU A 194 12.38 3.19 9.14
CA GLU A 194 12.60 2.23 8.04
C GLU A 194 14.08 2.22 7.59
N MET A 195 14.78 3.37 7.56
CA MET A 195 16.22 3.41 7.30
C MET A 195 17.02 2.64 8.36
N ALA A 196 16.67 2.77 9.64
CA ALA A 196 17.33 2.00 10.71
C ALA A 196 17.09 0.49 10.53
N LYS A 197 15.86 0.07 10.25
CA LYS A 197 15.53 -1.34 9.94
C LYS A 197 16.29 -1.86 8.72
N MET A 198 16.43 -1.04 7.67
CA MET A 198 17.17 -1.40 6.46
C MET A 198 18.62 -1.74 6.79
N ILE A 199 19.29 -0.89 7.59
CA ILE A 199 20.69 -1.11 8.03
C ILE A 199 20.81 -2.40 8.84
N ASP A 200 19.87 -2.64 9.76
CA ASP A 200 19.87 -3.84 10.60
C ASP A 200 19.67 -5.11 9.75
N TYR A 201 18.72 -5.11 8.84
CA TYR A 201 18.45 -6.26 7.96
C TYR A 201 19.61 -6.52 7.00
N GLN A 202 20.25 -5.47 6.49
CA GLN A 202 21.44 -5.59 5.64
C GLN A 202 22.61 -6.22 6.41
N ARG A 203 22.89 -5.78 7.63
CA ARG A 203 23.94 -6.37 8.48
C ARG A 203 23.65 -7.84 8.80
N MET A 204 22.39 -8.16 9.08
CA MET A 204 21.98 -9.54 9.32
C MET A 204 22.14 -10.40 8.06
N PHE A 205 21.76 -9.91 6.89
CA PHE A 205 21.95 -10.58 5.61
C PHE A 205 23.45 -10.86 5.33
N GLU A 206 24.31 -9.85 5.54
CA GLU A 206 25.77 -10.02 5.42
C GLU A 206 26.31 -11.08 6.38
N THR A 207 25.80 -11.13 7.61
CA THR A 207 26.19 -12.14 8.60
C THR A 207 25.82 -13.55 8.15
N TYR A 208 24.61 -13.75 7.63
CA TYR A 208 24.19 -15.03 7.07
C TYR A 208 25.02 -15.42 5.84
N THR A 209 25.34 -14.47 4.97
CA THR A 209 26.20 -14.70 3.79
C THR A 209 27.62 -15.10 4.19
N LYS A 210 28.20 -14.45 5.22
CA LYS A 210 29.50 -14.84 5.76
C LYS A 210 29.47 -16.24 6.38
N SER A 211 28.42 -16.58 7.11
CA SER A 211 28.24 -17.90 7.68
C SER A 211 28.18 -18.98 6.60
N MET A 212 27.43 -18.74 5.52
CA MET A 212 27.37 -19.68 4.38
C MET A 212 28.77 -19.91 3.76
N LYS A 213 29.51 -18.82 3.51
CA LYS A 213 30.90 -18.93 2.97
C LYS A 213 31.81 -19.73 3.89
N THR A 214 31.71 -19.51 5.23
CA THR A 214 32.51 -20.28 6.20
C THR A 214 32.16 -21.77 6.16
N PHE A 215 30.87 -22.13 6.01
CA PHE A 215 30.48 -23.54 5.86
C PHE A 215 31.02 -24.13 4.56
N ASP A 216 30.96 -23.41 3.43
CA ASP A 216 31.54 -23.86 2.16
C ASP A 216 33.05 -24.11 2.26
N GLU A 217 33.79 -23.22 2.96
CA GLU A 217 35.22 -23.38 3.21
C GLU A 217 35.53 -24.59 4.09
N ILE A 218 34.72 -24.83 5.13
CA ILE A 218 34.88 -26.01 6.01
C ILE A 218 34.60 -27.30 5.22
N ASP A 219 33.51 -27.34 4.45
CA ASP A 219 33.15 -28.50 3.63
C ASP A 219 34.23 -28.77 2.57
N SER A 220 34.75 -27.73 1.93
CA SER A 220 35.83 -27.85 0.95
C SER A 220 37.11 -28.40 1.56
N LYS A 221 37.49 -27.94 2.75
CA LYS A 221 38.66 -28.49 3.49
C LYS A 221 38.41 -29.92 3.92
N ALA A 222 37.26 -30.24 4.46
CA ALA A 222 36.92 -31.61 4.86
C ALA A 222 36.99 -32.60 3.70
N ILE A 223 36.52 -32.22 2.53
CA ILE A 223 36.58 -33.06 1.31
C ILE A 223 38.03 -33.25 0.85
N ASN A 224 38.83 -32.19 0.86
CA ASN A 224 40.21 -32.26 0.41
C ASN A 224 41.08 -33.08 1.39
N ASP A 225 40.89 -32.92 2.71
CA ASP A 225 41.66 -33.66 3.69
C ASP A 225 41.30 -35.15 3.74
N VAL A 226 40.01 -35.49 3.56
CA VAL A 226 39.57 -36.91 3.47
C VAL A 226 40.06 -37.57 2.19
N GLY A 227 40.11 -36.78 1.06
CA GLY A 227 40.61 -37.29 -0.21
C GLY A 227 42.12 -37.61 -0.28
N LEU A 228 42.90 -37.13 0.70
CA LEU A 228 44.34 -37.38 0.79
C LEU A 228 44.68 -38.69 1.53
N PHE A 229 43.72 -39.35 2.16
CA PHE A 229 43.88 -40.62 2.87
C PHE A 229 43.42 -41.86 2.10
N THR A 230 43.03 -41.70 0.82
CA THR A 230 42.73 -42.81 -0.11
C THR A 230 43.74 -42.85 -1.24
#